data_49a0f814a72717ecad2381dcd51233d0
#
_entry.id   49a0f814a72717ecad2381dcd51233d0
#
_cell.length_a   1.000
_cell.length_b   1.000
_cell.length_c   1.000
_cell.angle_alpha   90.00
_cell.angle_beta   90.00
_cell.angle_gamma   90.00
#
_symmetry.space_group_name_H-M   'P 1'
#
loop_
_entity.id
_entity.type
_entity.pdbx_description
1 polymer ?
#
loop_
_entity_poly.entity_id
_entity_poly.type
_entity_poly.pdbx_seq_one_letter_code
_entity_poly.pdbx_strand_id
1 'polypeptide(L)'
;MQKAQRIIKTYRRNRMIVCTICALVTLASTLSVRFISQRNLNQQRVVQFANHAVEELDKVLLPLQAGSEVLLPLIGLPCSVAHLPLRKQAAKLQTVRSIGLVQDGTLYCSSIFGYRNVPVVDILAELPAPQPLLRLTIDRALIKGSPVLIQWTPAAGSSNAGVMEMINIDLLTAMLLEPQLPQISSASLTVDKRHLLYGNGLVDSLPQPEDNENYQVSSQRFPFTINVNGPGATALAWHYLPTQLPLAVLLSLLVGYIAWLATAYRMSFSREINLGLAQHEFELFCQPLLNARSQQCIGVEILLRWNNPRQGWISPDVFIPIAEEHHLIVPLTRYVMAETIRQRHVFPMSSQFHVGINVAPSHFRRGVLIKDLNQYWFSAHPIQQLILEITERDALLDVDYRIARELHRKNVKLAIDDFGTGNSSFSWLETLRPDVLKIDKSFTAAIGSDAVNSTVTDIIIALGQRLNIELVAEGVETHEQAKYLRRHGVHILQGYLYAQPMPLRDFPKWLAGSQPPPARHNGHITPIMPLR
;
A
#
# COMPACT_ATOMS: atom_id res chain seq x y z
N MET A 1 -25.03 17.99 -3.11
CA MET A 1 -24.79 16.54 -3.22
C MET A 1 -23.67 16.13 -4.19
N GLN A 2 -23.64 16.58 -5.45
CA GLN A 2 -22.61 16.14 -6.42
C GLN A 2 -21.15 16.48 -6.04
N LYS A 3 -20.87 17.66 -5.45
CA LYS A 3 -19.52 18.05 -5.02
C LYS A 3 -19.00 17.20 -3.84
N ALA A 4 -19.86 16.93 -2.84
CA ALA A 4 -19.51 16.06 -1.70
C ALA A 4 -19.13 14.65 -2.17
N GLN A 5 -19.93 14.06 -3.04
CA GLN A 5 -19.66 12.74 -3.63
C GLN A 5 -18.35 12.71 -4.42
N ARG A 6 -17.97 13.80 -5.12
CA ARG A 6 -16.68 13.89 -5.83
C ARG A 6 -15.49 13.88 -4.86
N ILE A 7 -15.58 14.63 -3.77
CA ILE A 7 -14.51 14.71 -2.77
C ILE A 7 -14.30 13.34 -2.11
N ILE A 8 -15.37 12.71 -1.61
CA ILE A 8 -15.31 11.37 -1.01
C ILE A 8 -14.78 10.33 -2.02
N LYS A 9 -15.22 10.40 -3.28
CA LYS A 9 -14.75 9.52 -4.36
C LYS A 9 -13.25 9.69 -4.63
N THR A 10 -12.73 10.92 -4.54
CA THR A 10 -11.30 11.21 -4.72
C THR A 10 -10.47 10.61 -3.58
N TYR A 11 -10.88 10.74 -2.32
CA TYR A 11 -10.22 10.12 -1.18
C TYR A 11 -10.21 8.59 -1.28
N ARG A 12 -11.35 7.97 -1.61
CA ARG A 12 -11.43 6.51 -1.84
C ARG A 12 -10.50 6.07 -2.97
N ARG A 13 -10.46 6.80 -4.08
CA ARG A 13 -9.58 6.51 -5.22
C ARG A 13 -8.10 6.58 -4.84
N ASN A 14 -7.68 7.64 -4.17
CA ASN A 14 -6.28 7.82 -3.77
C ASN A 14 -5.85 6.72 -2.78
N ARG A 15 -6.71 6.34 -1.85
CA ARG A 15 -6.48 5.22 -0.93
C ARG A 15 -6.31 3.90 -1.70
N MET A 16 -7.19 3.59 -2.65
CA MET A 16 -7.07 2.39 -3.48
C MET A 16 -5.75 2.37 -4.27
N ILE A 17 -5.36 3.50 -4.85
CA ILE A 17 -4.09 3.63 -5.59
C ILE A 17 -2.90 3.29 -4.69
N VAL A 18 -2.82 3.85 -3.49
CA VAL A 18 -1.72 3.56 -2.54
C VAL A 18 -1.69 2.09 -2.18
N CYS A 19 -2.84 1.48 -1.83
CA CYS A 19 -2.91 0.06 -1.48
C CYS A 19 -2.49 -0.85 -2.65
N THR A 20 -2.93 -0.53 -3.87
CA THR A 20 -2.57 -1.27 -5.08
C THR A 20 -1.07 -1.17 -5.38
N ILE A 21 -0.48 0.03 -5.26
CA ILE A 21 0.97 0.23 -5.44
C ILE A 21 1.75 -0.59 -4.40
N CYS A 22 1.38 -0.53 -3.12
CA CYS A 22 2.04 -1.32 -2.08
C CYS A 22 1.96 -2.83 -2.37
N ALA A 23 0.80 -3.32 -2.78
CA ALA A 23 0.61 -4.72 -3.14
C ALA A 23 1.46 -5.13 -4.35
N LEU A 24 1.47 -4.32 -5.43
CA LEU A 24 2.25 -4.59 -6.64
C LEU A 24 3.77 -4.56 -6.38
N VAL A 25 4.24 -3.59 -5.60
CA VAL A 25 5.66 -3.50 -5.21
C VAL A 25 6.07 -4.73 -4.39
N THR A 26 5.23 -5.16 -3.46
CA THR A 26 5.49 -6.37 -2.66
C THR A 26 5.52 -7.62 -3.53
N LEU A 27 4.59 -7.77 -4.47
CA LEU A 27 4.55 -8.88 -5.40
C LEU A 27 5.82 -8.92 -6.26
N ALA A 28 6.15 -7.81 -6.90
CA ALA A 28 7.33 -7.70 -7.76
C ALA A 28 8.64 -7.96 -6.99
N SER A 29 8.79 -7.38 -5.81
CA SER A 29 10.00 -7.57 -4.98
C SER A 29 10.14 -9.03 -4.51
N THR A 30 9.05 -9.66 -4.06
CA THR A 30 9.07 -11.06 -3.61
C THR A 30 9.45 -12.00 -4.75
N LEU A 31 8.85 -11.84 -5.93
CA LEU A 31 9.17 -12.64 -7.11
C LEU A 31 10.61 -12.42 -7.57
N SER A 32 11.09 -11.17 -7.59
CA SER A 32 12.48 -10.86 -7.97
C SER A 32 13.49 -11.48 -7.02
N VAL A 33 13.28 -11.36 -5.71
CA VAL A 33 14.16 -11.97 -4.71
C VAL A 33 14.19 -13.50 -4.86
N ARG A 34 13.03 -14.13 -5.04
CA ARG A 34 12.94 -15.57 -5.25
C ARG A 34 13.60 -16.02 -6.53
N PHE A 35 13.42 -15.29 -7.63
CA PHE A 35 14.08 -15.56 -8.90
C PHE A 35 15.62 -15.51 -8.77
N ILE A 36 16.16 -14.44 -8.19
CA ILE A 36 17.61 -14.27 -7.99
C ILE A 36 18.16 -15.37 -7.08
N SER A 37 17.47 -15.65 -5.97
CA SER A 37 17.88 -16.71 -5.03
C SER A 37 17.93 -18.09 -5.71
N GLN A 38 16.90 -18.43 -6.48
CA GLN A 38 16.82 -19.71 -7.18
C GLN A 38 17.88 -19.83 -8.27
N ARG A 39 18.10 -18.77 -9.05
CA ARG A 39 19.18 -18.71 -10.04
C ARG A 39 20.55 -18.97 -9.40
N ASN A 40 20.87 -18.26 -8.31
CA ASN A 40 22.15 -18.41 -7.62
C ASN A 40 22.32 -19.82 -7.02
N LEU A 41 21.27 -20.37 -6.43
CA LEU A 41 21.28 -21.72 -5.89
C LEU A 41 21.55 -22.78 -6.98
N ASN A 42 20.90 -22.67 -8.12
CA ASN A 42 21.10 -23.58 -9.24
C ASN A 42 22.52 -23.50 -9.80
N GLN A 43 23.04 -22.28 -9.96
CA GLN A 43 24.43 -22.09 -10.38
C GLN A 43 25.44 -22.68 -9.39
N GLN A 44 25.27 -22.45 -8.09
CA GLN A 44 26.11 -23.02 -7.05
C GLN A 44 26.08 -24.55 -7.07
N ARG A 45 24.95 -25.19 -7.28
CA ARG A 45 24.86 -26.67 -7.35
C ARG A 45 25.68 -27.25 -8.48
N VAL A 46 25.64 -26.66 -9.68
CA VAL A 46 26.42 -27.09 -10.84
C VAL A 46 27.91 -26.98 -10.55
N VAL A 47 28.34 -25.83 -10.00
CA VAL A 47 29.77 -25.60 -9.62
C VAL A 47 30.25 -26.58 -8.56
N GLN A 48 29.44 -26.79 -7.51
CA GLN A 48 29.76 -27.72 -6.43
C GLN A 48 29.89 -29.16 -6.93
N PHE A 49 28.95 -29.60 -7.79
CA PHE A 49 28.99 -30.93 -8.39
C PHE A 49 30.28 -31.14 -9.20
N ALA A 50 30.61 -30.21 -10.11
CA ALA A 50 31.80 -30.32 -10.95
C ALA A 50 33.08 -30.32 -10.13
N ASN A 51 33.22 -29.45 -9.14
CA ASN A 51 34.38 -29.41 -8.27
C ASN A 51 34.52 -30.68 -7.42
N HIS A 52 33.40 -31.18 -6.88
CA HIS A 52 33.38 -32.43 -6.13
C HIS A 52 33.85 -33.62 -6.97
N ALA A 53 33.34 -33.73 -8.21
CA ALA A 53 33.72 -34.79 -9.13
C ALA A 53 35.23 -34.74 -9.48
N VAL A 54 35.81 -33.54 -9.67
CA VAL A 54 37.25 -33.37 -9.88
C VAL A 54 38.03 -33.77 -8.65
N GLU A 55 37.66 -33.32 -7.45
CA GLU A 55 38.34 -33.62 -6.21
C GLU A 55 38.33 -35.12 -5.88
N GLU A 56 37.21 -35.81 -6.06
CA GLU A 56 37.11 -37.25 -5.83
C GLU A 56 37.92 -38.06 -6.84
N LEU A 57 37.96 -37.65 -8.12
CA LEU A 57 38.80 -38.31 -9.11
C LEU A 57 40.30 -38.07 -8.82
N ASP A 58 40.71 -36.87 -8.40
CA ASP A 58 42.07 -36.59 -7.96
C ASP A 58 42.47 -37.46 -6.76
N LYS A 59 41.59 -37.69 -5.77
CA LYS A 59 41.82 -38.59 -4.63
C LYS A 59 42.00 -40.03 -5.06
N VAL A 60 41.37 -40.47 -6.14
CA VAL A 60 41.54 -41.81 -6.70
C VAL A 60 42.86 -41.93 -7.45
N LEU A 61 43.26 -40.92 -8.23
CA LEU A 61 44.47 -40.97 -9.07
C LEU A 61 45.76 -40.73 -8.28
N LEU A 62 45.73 -39.99 -7.19
CA LEU A 62 46.92 -39.65 -6.39
C LEU A 62 47.64 -40.90 -5.78
N PRO A 63 46.94 -41.86 -5.15
CA PRO A 63 47.56 -43.09 -4.65
C PRO A 63 48.14 -43.98 -5.75
N LEU A 64 47.58 -43.89 -6.97
CA LEU A 64 48.07 -44.64 -8.13
C LEU A 64 49.44 -44.14 -8.56
N GLN A 65 49.60 -42.84 -8.71
CA GLN A 65 50.89 -42.24 -9.05
C GLN A 65 51.98 -42.63 -8.03
N ALA A 66 51.66 -42.52 -6.73
CA ALA A 66 52.60 -42.95 -5.68
C ALA A 66 52.89 -44.47 -5.73
N GLY A 67 51.89 -45.27 -6.09
CA GLY A 67 52.02 -46.73 -6.26
C GLY A 67 52.89 -47.11 -7.43
N SER A 68 52.81 -46.43 -8.55
CA SER A 68 53.62 -46.63 -9.73
C SER A 68 55.14 -46.44 -9.40
N GLU A 69 55.49 -45.41 -8.63
CA GLU A 69 56.83 -45.09 -8.23
C GLU A 69 57.52 -46.26 -7.43
N VAL A 70 56.71 -46.92 -6.57
CA VAL A 70 57.19 -48.10 -5.79
C VAL A 70 57.42 -49.30 -6.70
N LEU A 71 56.83 -49.40 -7.86
CA LEU A 71 56.89 -50.49 -8.80
C LEU A 71 57.98 -50.29 -9.85
N LEU A 72 58.49 -49.10 -10.08
CA LEU A 72 59.59 -48.83 -11.04
C LEU A 72 60.85 -49.67 -10.83
N PRO A 73 61.29 -49.92 -9.62
CA PRO A 73 62.47 -50.78 -9.40
C PRO A 73 62.30 -52.24 -9.79
N LEU A 74 61.08 -52.69 -10.02
CA LEU A 74 60.80 -54.08 -10.48
C LEU A 74 60.98 -54.28 -11.97
N ILE A 75 61.15 -53.19 -12.73
CA ILE A 75 61.37 -53.27 -14.18
C ILE A 75 62.72 -53.95 -14.45
N GLY A 76 62.70 -54.92 -15.37
CA GLY A 76 63.93 -55.72 -15.67
C GLY A 76 64.03 -57.00 -14.86
N LEU A 77 63.24 -57.15 -13.79
CA LEU A 77 63.21 -58.42 -13.05
C LEU A 77 62.32 -59.46 -13.79
N PRO A 78 62.67 -60.75 -13.72
CA PRO A 78 61.81 -61.79 -14.27
C PRO A 78 60.39 -61.71 -13.71
N CYS A 79 59.35 -61.95 -14.58
CA CYS A 79 57.96 -61.83 -14.15
C CYS A 79 57.59 -62.77 -13.00
N SER A 80 58.27 -63.92 -12.87
CA SER A 80 58.12 -64.84 -11.74
C SER A 80 58.41 -64.18 -10.40
N VAL A 81 59.33 -63.21 -10.36
CA VAL A 81 59.65 -62.41 -9.18
C VAL A 81 58.75 -61.19 -9.03
N ALA A 82 58.54 -60.48 -10.10
CA ALA A 82 57.75 -59.22 -10.11
C ALA A 82 56.22 -59.41 -9.96
N HIS A 83 55.69 -60.56 -10.37
CA HIS A 83 54.23 -60.82 -10.40
C HIS A 83 53.55 -60.70 -9.02
N LEU A 84 54.18 -61.23 -7.94
CA LEU A 84 53.56 -61.19 -6.59
C LEU A 84 53.53 -59.77 -6.01
N PRO A 85 54.62 -58.96 -6.08
CA PRO A 85 54.53 -57.51 -5.75
C PRO A 85 53.47 -56.74 -6.53
N LEU A 86 53.34 -56.97 -7.86
CA LEU A 86 52.31 -56.33 -8.68
C LEU A 86 50.93 -56.67 -8.20
N ARG A 87 50.64 -57.93 -7.88
CA ARG A 87 49.35 -58.37 -7.34
C ARG A 87 49.03 -57.73 -5.99
N LYS A 88 50.06 -57.68 -5.10
CA LYS A 88 49.88 -57.02 -3.79
C LYS A 88 49.55 -55.53 -3.93
N GLN A 89 50.19 -54.82 -4.86
CA GLN A 89 49.97 -53.42 -5.08
C GLN A 89 48.60 -53.22 -5.74
N ALA A 90 48.19 -53.99 -6.74
CA ALA A 90 46.88 -53.95 -7.36
C ALA A 90 45.75 -54.21 -6.33
N ALA A 91 45.97 -55.14 -5.38
CA ALA A 91 45.01 -55.44 -4.33
C ALA A 91 44.85 -54.30 -3.29
N LYS A 92 45.87 -53.46 -3.10
CA LYS A 92 45.77 -52.27 -2.23
C LYS A 92 44.97 -51.13 -2.88
N LEU A 93 44.93 -51.06 -4.21
CA LEU A 93 44.33 -50.00 -5.00
C LEU A 93 42.98 -50.48 -5.55
N GLN A 94 41.89 -50.22 -4.83
CA GLN A 94 40.54 -50.76 -5.10
C GLN A 94 39.99 -50.43 -6.51
N THR A 95 40.47 -49.34 -7.11
CA THR A 95 40.03 -48.87 -8.43
C THR A 95 40.87 -49.40 -9.58
N VAL A 96 41.99 -50.05 -9.29
CA VAL A 96 42.91 -50.59 -10.30
C VAL A 96 42.40 -51.95 -10.82
N ARG A 97 42.22 -52.02 -12.11
CA ARG A 97 41.87 -53.27 -12.79
C ARG A 97 43.12 -54.16 -12.98
N SER A 98 44.21 -53.59 -13.46
CA SER A 98 45.50 -54.31 -13.62
C SER A 98 46.66 -53.36 -13.65
N ILE A 99 47.84 -53.89 -13.24
CA ILE A 99 49.11 -53.20 -13.33
C ILE A 99 50.03 -54.01 -14.19
N GLY A 100 50.74 -53.35 -15.11
CA GLY A 100 51.73 -54.01 -16.01
C GLY A 100 53.08 -53.34 -15.99
N LEU A 101 54.12 -54.16 -16.08
CA LEU A 101 55.51 -53.69 -16.28
C LEU A 101 55.80 -53.78 -17.78
N VAL A 102 56.38 -52.71 -18.27
CA VAL A 102 56.82 -52.58 -19.67
C VAL A 102 58.32 -52.40 -19.72
N GLN A 103 58.93 -53.16 -20.60
CA GLN A 103 60.32 -53.06 -20.95
C GLN A 103 60.52 -53.21 -22.46
N ASP A 104 61.37 -52.37 -23.03
CA ASP A 104 61.64 -52.35 -24.50
C ASP A 104 60.32 -52.25 -25.36
N GLY A 105 59.34 -51.43 -24.90
CA GLY A 105 58.09 -51.29 -25.57
C GLY A 105 57.13 -52.48 -25.49
N THR A 106 57.46 -53.49 -24.67
CA THR A 106 56.67 -54.73 -24.53
C THR A 106 56.15 -54.88 -23.10
N LEU A 107 54.87 -55.11 -22.90
CA LEU A 107 54.29 -55.54 -21.66
C LEU A 107 54.68 -56.96 -21.36
N TYR A 108 55.62 -57.15 -20.46
CA TYR A 108 56.19 -58.49 -20.18
C TYR A 108 55.65 -59.13 -18.90
N CYS A 109 55.11 -58.34 -17.97
CA CYS A 109 54.55 -58.86 -16.73
C CYS A 109 53.28 -58.11 -16.33
N SER A 110 52.19 -58.81 -16.01
CA SER A 110 50.91 -58.25 -15.58
C SER A 110 50.46 -58.80 -14.24
N SER A 111 49.89 -57.97 -13.39
CA SER A 111 49.37 -58.36 -12.06
C SER A 111 48.27 -59.44 -12.14
N ILE A 112 47.54 -59.53 -13.24
CA ILE A 112 46.44 -60.50 -13.43
C ILE A 112 46.91 -61.71 -14.20
N PHE A 113 47.59 -61.53 -15.33
CA PHE A 113 47.87 -62.60 -16.27
C PHE A 113 49.30 -63.21 -16.08
N GLY A 114 50.13 -62.61 -15.17
CA GLY A 114 51.52 -63.00 -15.06
C GLY A 114 52.36 -62.64 -16.31
N TYR A 115 53.17 -63.55 -16.80
CA TYR A 115 54.01 -63.33 -17.98
C TYR A 115 53.18 -63.06 -19.23
N ARG A 116 53.53 -62.01 -19.99
CA ARG A 116 52.95 -61.64 -21.27
C ARG A 116 54.03 -61.21 -22.24
N ASN A 117 53.67 -61.14 -23.50
CA ASN A 117 54.55 -60.60 -24.54
C ASN A 117 53.67 -59.81 -25.52
N VAL A 118 53.26 -58.61 -25.10
CA VAL A 118 52.35 -57.79 -25.87
C VAL A 118 52.94 -56.42 -26.12
N PRO A 119 53.18 -56.03 -27.38
CA PRO A 119 53.64 -54.67 -27.67
C PRO A 119 52.64 -53.65 -27.09
N VAL A 120 53.12 -52.65 -26.34
CA VAL A 120 52.23 -51.68 -25.69
C VAL A 120 51.51 -50.75 -26.69
N VAL A 121 52.09 -50.60 -27.90
CA VAL A 121 51.42 -49.85 -29.00
C VAL A 121 50.12 -50.50 -29.45
N ASP A 122 49.97 -51.83 -29.28
CA ASP A 122 48.70 -52.53 -29.58
C ASP A 122 47.60 -52.24 -28.54
N ILE A 123 47.99 -51.83 -27.33
CA ILE A 123 47.11 -51.43 -26.25
C ILE A 123 46.74 -49.96 -26.41
N LEU A 124 47.72 -49.10 -26.58
CA LEU A 124 47.58 -47.66 -26.79
C LEU A 124 48.69 -47.16 -27.72
N ALA A 125 48.36 -46.62 -28.87
CA ALA A 125 49.27 -46.24 -29.94
C ALA A 125 50.34 -45.18 -29.51
N GLU A 126 50.10 -44.46 -28.43
CA GLU A 126 50.96 -43.44 -27.91
C GLU A 126 52.00 -43.96 -26.90
N LEU A 127 51.94 -45.26 -26.58
CA LEU A 127 52.89 -45.90 -25.65
C LEU A 127 53.99 -46.69 -26.39
N PRO A 128 55.18 -46.71 -25.83
CA PRO A 128 55.65 -46.05 -24.63
C PRO A 128 55.93 -44.58 -24.82
N ALA A 129 55.71 -43.78 -23.78
CA ALA A 129 55.83 -42.31 -23.81
C ALA A 129 56.93 -41.83 -22.83
N PRO A 130 57.70 -40.76 -23.19
CA PRO A 130 58.84 -40.28 -22.34
C PRO A 130 58.31 -39.50 -21.10
N GLN A 131 57.02 -39.14 -21.07
CA GLN A 131 56.43 -38.42 -19.94
C GLN A 131 55.21 -39.17 -19.39
N PRO A 132 54.81 -38.95 -18.13
CA PRO A 132 53.58 -39.49 -17.59
C PRO A 132 52.41 -39.15 -18.49
N LEU A 133 51.55 -40.13 -18.72
CA LEU A 133 50.39 -40.00 -19.64
C LEU A 133 49.14 -40.55 -18.99
N LEU A 134 48.02 -39.85 -19.16
CA LEU A 134 46.68 -40.32 -18.80
C LEU A 134 45.82 -40.37 -20.06
N ARG A 135 45.17 -41.51 -20.32
CA ARG A 135 44.36 -41.69 -21.53
C ARG A 135 43.10 -42.52 -21.27
N LEU A 136 42.00 -42.13 -21.87
CA LEU A 136 40.78 -42.91 -21.97
C LEU A 136 40.83 -43.79 -23.21
N THR A 137 40.55 -45.09 -23.04
CA THR A 137 40.51 -46.05 -24.15
C THR A 137 39.50 -47.16 -23.87
N ILE A 138 39.29 -48.04 -24.84
CA ILE A 138 38.47 -49.24 -24.70
C ILE A 138 39.41 -50.42 -24.35
N ASP A 139 39.03 -51.17 -23.30
CA ASP A 139 39.79 -52.36 -22.92
C ASP A 139 39.68 -53.45 -24.03
N ARG A 140 40.81 -53.85 -24.56
CA ARG A 140 40.92 -54.88 -25.57
C ARG A 140 41.37 -56.24 -25.01
N ALA A 141 41.83 -56.26 -23.75
CA ALA A 141 42.49 -57.40 -23.16
C ALA A 141 41.67 -58.17 -22.13
N LEU A 142 41.04 -57.51 -21.17
CA LEU A 142 40.36 -58.13 -20.02
C LEU A 142 38.84 -58.19 -20.21
N ILE A 143 38.24 -57.03 -20.37
CA ILE A 143 36.79 -56.91 -20.58
C ILE A 143 36.60 -56.13 -21.88
N LYS A 144 36.58 -56.87 -22.98
CA LYS A 144 36.50 -56.29 -24.33
C LYS A 144 35.30 -55.33 -24.45
N GLY A 145 35.59 -54.11 -24.87
CA GLY A 145 34.53 -53.08 -25.12
C GLY A 145 34.25 -52.19 -23.95
N SER A 146 34.74 -52.46 -22.72
CA SER A 146 34.52 -51.56 -21.58
C SER A 146 35.51 -50.36 -21.57
N PRO A 147 35.09 -49.17 -21.17
CA PRO A 147 36.03 -48.05 -21.05
C PRO A 147 37.03 -48.28 -19.91
N VAL A 148 38.26 -47.86 -20.17
CA VAL A 148 39.36 -47.94 -19.20
C VAL A 148 40.18 -46.66 -19.24
N LEU A 149 40.60 -46.20 -18.07
CA LEU A 149 41.56 -45.11 -17.93
C LEU A 149 42.95 -45.71 -17.73
N ILE A 150 43.88 -45.40 -18.62
CA ILE A 150 45.26 -45.83 -18.56
C ILE A 150 46.12 -44.73 -18.00
N GLN A 151 46.82 -45.05 -16.92
CA GLN A 151 47.88 -44.20 -16.39
C GLN A 151 49.22 -44.82 -16.72
N TRP A 152 50.12 -44.04 -17.32
CA TRP A 152 51.46 -44.43 -17.67
C TRP A 152 52.48 -43.65 -16.85
N THR A 153 53.42 -44.35 -16.23
CA THR A 153 54.55 -43.76 -15.50
C THR A 153 55.86 -44.29 -16.09
N PRO A 154 56.66 -43.48 -16.82
CA PRO A 154 57.89 -43.90 -17.43
C PRO A 154 58.98 -44.13 -16.36
N ALA A 155 59.88 -45.08 -16.65
CA ALA A 155 61.08 -45.29 -15.84
C ALA A 155 62.11 -44.17 -16.04
N ALA A 156 62.79 -43.73 -14.98
CA ALA A 156 63.77 -42.67 -15.08
C ALA A 156 64.89 -43.02 -16.07
N GLY A 157 65.07 -42.15 -17.07
CA GLY A 157 66.13 -42.34 -18.07
C GLY A 157 65.80 -43.33 -19.21
N SER A 158 64.63 -43.89 -19.29
CA SER A 158 64.19 -44.79 -20.39
C SER A 158 62.85 -44.32 -20.99
N SER A 159 62.83 -44.10 -22.28
CA SER A 159 61.57 -43.81 -23.01
C SER A 159 60.78 -45.06 -23.31
N ASN A 160 61.36 -46.30 -23.20
CA ASN A 160 60.74 -47.53 -23.63
C ASN A 160 60.31 -48.45 -22.47
N ALA A 161 60.48 -48.01 -21.23
CA ALA A 161 60.15 -48.79 -20.03
C ALA A 161 59.29 -47.95 -19.06
N GLY A 162 58.44 -48.59 -18.32
CA GLY A 162 57.57 -47.94 -17.36
C GLY A 162 56.55 -48.86 -16.73
N VAL A 163 55.69 -48.28 -15.93
CA VAL A 163 54.51 -48.90 -15.28
C VAL A 163 53.25 -48.41 -15.96
N MET A 164 52.41 -49.35 -16.36
CA MET A 164 51.12 -49.08 -16.93
C MET A 164 50.04 -49.55 -15.96
N GLU A 165 49.19 -48.67 -15.52
CA GLU A 165 48.05 -48.94 -14.66
C GLU A 165 46.74 -48.79 -15.44
N MET A 166 45.86 -49.78 -15.37
CA MET A 166 44.54 -49.75 -15.94
C MET A 166 43.52 -49.60 -14.83
N ILE A 167 42.75 -48.55 -14.89
CA ILE A 167 41.79 -48.13 -13.87
C ILE A 167 40.38 -48.48 -14.37
N ASN A 168 39.57 -49.07 -13.49
CA ASN A 168 38.16 -49.33 -13.77
C ASN A 168 37.37 -48.03 -13.65
N ILE A 169 37.09 -47.42 -14.79
CA ILE A 169 36.43 -46.10 -14.81
C ILE A 169 34.90 -46.24 -14.81
N ASP A 170 34.33 -47.40 -15.13
CA ASP A 170 32.88 -47.63 -15.15
C ASP A 170 32.24 -47.36 -13.78
N LEU A 171 32.85 -47.92 -12.72
CA LEU A 171 32.35 -47.70 -11.36
C LEU A 171 32.49 -46.23 -10.91
N LEU A 172 33.62 -45.60 -11.26
CA LEU A 172 33.88 -44.20 -10.94
C LEU A 172 32.88 -43.28 -11.69
N THR A 173 32.60 -43.59 -12.94
CA THR A 173 31.61 -42.83 -13.73
C THR A 173 30.20 -42.92 -13.14
N ALA A 174 29.82 -44.15 -12.72
CA ALA A 174 28.53 -44.35 -12.08
C ALA A 174 28.37 -43.58 -10.77
N MET A 175 29.45 -43.45 -10.02
CA MET A 175 29.43 -42.75 -8.73
C MET A 175 29.55 -41.21 -8.85
N LEU A 176 30.39 -40.74 -9.79
CA LEU A 176 30.78 -39.33 -9.87
C LEU A 176 30.07 -38.53 -10.94
N LEU A 177 29.56 -39.16 -11.99
CA LEU A 177 28.99 -38.52 -13.16
C LEU A 177 27.49 -38.76 -13.32
N GLU A 178 26.81 -39.33 -12.29
CA GLU A 178 25.37 -39.55 -12.33
C GLU A 178 24.63 -38.20 -12.42
N PRO A 179 23.75 -38.03 -13.43
CA PRO A 179 23.01 -36.83 -13.61
C PRO A 179 22.11 -36.49 -12.42
N GLN A 180 22.09 -35.23 -12.00
CA GLN A 180 21.23 -34.72 -10.93
C GLN A 180 20.14 -33.83 -11.51
N LEU A 181 19.10 -34.47 -12.05
CA LEU A 181 17.96 -33.74 -12.64
C LEU A 181 17.25 -32.88 -11.59
N PRO A 182 16.70 -31.72 -11.99
CA PRO A 182 16.77 -31.13 -13.33
C PRO A 182 17.99 -30.22 -13.56
N GLN A 183 18.86 -30.00 -12.59
CA GLN A 183 19.97 -29.05 -12.70
C GLN A 183 21.11 -29.54 -13.60
N ILE A 184 21.34 -30.84 -13.59
CA ILE A 184 22.42 -31.48 -14.33
C ILE A 184 21.82 -32.58 -15.20
N SER A 185 21.77 -32.32 -16.51
CA SER A 185 21.23 -33.28 -17.51
C SER A 185 22.26 -34.34 -17.87
N SER A 186 23.53 -33.99 -17.95
CA SER A 186 24.63 -34.94 -18.22
C SER A 186 25.92 -34.42 -17.65
N ALA A 187 26.78 -35.36 -17.26
CA ALA A 187 28.15 -35.08 -16.88
C ALA A 187 29.11 -35.99 -17.62
N SER A 188 30.32 -35.52 -17.94
CA SER A 188 31.32 -36.29 -18.67
C SER A 188 32.71 -36.02 -18.17
N LEU A 189 33.53 -37.05 -18.17
CA LEU A 189 34.99 -36.97 -17.98
C LEU A 189 35.64 -36.86 -19.35
N THR A 190 36.46 -35.84 -19.53
CA THR A 190 37.28 -35.61 -20.72
C THR A 190 38.74 -35.79 -20.42
N VAL A 191 39.40 -36.64 -21.17
CA VAL A 191 40.86 -36.78 -21.14
C VAL A 191 41.36 -36.68 -22.58
N ASP A 192 42.13 -35.65 -22.86
CA ASP A 192 42.55 -35.26 -24.19
C ASP A 192 41.34 -35.05 -25.15
N LYS A 193 41.20 -35.87 -26.20
CA LYS A 193 40.12 -35.76 -27.20
C LYS A 193 38.94 -36.73 -26.97
N ARG A 194 38.98 -37.52 -25.92
CA ARG A 194 37.96 -38.53 -25.63
C ARG A 194 37.11 -38.15 -24.42
N HIS A 195 35.84 -38.48 -24.52
CA HIS A 195 34.88 -38.14 -23.50
C HIS A 195 34.16 -39.39 -23.02
N LEU A 196 34.07 -39.55 -21.72
CA LEU A 196 33.30 -40.61 -21.08
C LEU A 196 32.05 -40.04 -20.46
N LEU A 197 30.88 -40.48 -20.99
CA LEU A 197 29.56 -40.07 -20.50
C LEU A 197 28.95 -41.17 -19.65
N TYR A 198 28.24 -40.76 -18.60
CA TYR A 198 27.40 -41.67 -17.83
C TYR A 198 26.37 -42.37 -18.73
N GLY A 199 26.31 -43.68 -18.68
CA GLY A 199 25.37 -44.50 -19.42
C GLY A 199 25.63 -44.68 -20.93
N ASN A 200 26.43 -43.80 -21.57
CA ASN A 200 26.70 -43.84 -23.00
C ASN A 200 28.12 -44.36 -23.35
N GLY A 201 28.96 -44.53 -22.33
CA GLY A 201 30.34 -45.03 -22.54
C GLY A 201 31.24 -43.96 -23.17
N LEU A 202 32.25 -44.42 -23.91
CA LEU A 202 33.27 -43.59 -24.54
C LEU A 202 32.75 -43.01 -25.86
N VAL A 203 32.83 -41.67 -26.02
CA VAL A 203 32.41 -40.93 -27.22
C VAL A 203 33.55 -40.00 -27.68
N ASP A 204 33.63 -39.76 -28.98
CA ASP A 204 34.64 -38.86 -29.58
C ASP A 204 34.17 -37.40 -29.68
N SER A 205 32.88 -37.12 -29.43
CA SER A 205 32.31 -35.78 -29.36
C SER A 205 31.22 -35.69 -28.32
N LEU A 206 31.18 -34.57 -27.59
CA LEU A 206 30.13 -34.31 -26.63
C LEU A 206 28.84 -33.87 -27.36
N PRO A 207 27.68 -34.42 -27.04
CA PRO A 207 26.44 -33.88 -27.51
C PRO A 207 26.22 -32.47 -26.94
N GLN A 208 26.02 -31.48 -27.81
CA GLN A 208 25.67 -30.13 -27.43
C GLN A 208 24.17 -29.91 -27.70
N PRO A 209 23.29 -30.05 -26.73
CA PRO A 209 21.90 -29.63 -26.88
C PRO A 209 21.85 -28.11 -26.97
N GLU A 210 21.06 -27.57 -27.89
CA GLU A 210 20.99 -26.14 -28.24
C GLU A 210 20.64 -25.19 -27.05
N ASP A 211 19.99 -25.68 -25.99
CA ASP A 211 19.50 -24.87 -24.87
C ASP A 211 20.26 -25.11 -23.55
N ASN A 212 21.36 -25.86 -23.52
CA ASN A 212 22.08 -26.18 -22.29
C ASN A 212 23.36 -25.33 -22.12
N GLU A 213 23.56 -24.87 -20.90
CA GLU A 213 24.84 -24.27 -20.48
C GLU A 213 25.84 -25.38 -20.17
N ASN A 214 27.08 -25.22 -20.65
CA ASN A 214 28.20 -26.13 -20.36
C ASN A 214 29.13 -25.48 -19.34
N TYR A 215 29.38 -26.18 -18.23
CA TYR A 215 30.30 -25.79 -17.21
C TYR A 215 31.47 -26.79 -17.15
N GLN A 216 32.72 -26.30 -17.18
CA GLN A 216 33.91 -27.11 -17.25
C GLN A 216 34.84 -26.81 -16.07
N VAL A 217 35.34 -27.86 -15.44
CA VAL A 217 36.38 -27.78 -14.40
C VAL A 217 37.48 -28.75 -14.71
N SER A 218 38.71 -28.26 -14.79
CA SER A 218 39.89 -29.06 -15.02
C SER A 218 40.61 -29.33 -13.70
N SER A 219 41.16 -30.54 -13.55
CA SER A 219 42.08 -30.83 -12.44
C SER A 219 43.38 -30.02 -12.59
N GLN A 220 43.91 -29.57 -11.46
CA GLN A 220 45.23 -28.94 -11.39
C GLN A 220 46.39 -29.94 -11.31
N ARG A 221 46.11 -31.23 -11.07
CA ARG A 221 47.08 -32.27 -10.83
C ARG A 221 47.24 -33.23 -12.00
N PHE A 222 46.11 -33.54 -12.64
CA PHE A 222 46.06 -34.52 -13.74
C PHE A 222 45.43 -33.90 -14.98
N PRO A 223 45.79 -34.37 -16.19
CA PRO A 223 45.31 -33.83 -17.44
C PRO A 223 43.90 -34.34 -17.77
N PHE A 224 42.91 -33.98 -16.94
CA PHE A 224 41.51 -34.27 -17.20
C PHE A 224 40.60 -33.09 -16.88
N THR A 225 39.40 -33.09 -17.46
CA THR A 225 38.38 -32.07 -17.28
C THR A 225 37.02 -32.76 -17.07
N ILE A 226 36.25 -32.28 -16.11
CA ILE A 226 34.84 -32.64 -15.91
C ILE A 226 33.99 -31.58 -16.61
N ASN A 227 33.13 -32.02 -17.53
CA ASN A 227 32.14 -31.19 -18.19
C ASN A 227 30.76 -31.53 -17.65
N VAL A 228 30.01 -30.52 -17.29
CA VAL A 228 28.63 -30.64 -16.76
C VAL A 228 27.71 -29.85 -17.65
N ASN A 229 26.73 -30.51 -18.22
CA ASN A 229 25.70 -29.88 -19.06
C ASN A 229 24.36 -29.91 -18.35
N GLY A 230 23.63 -28.79 -18.42
CA GLY A 230 22.30 -28.68 -17.86
C GLY A 230 21.57 -27.45 -18.37
N PRO A 231 20.26 -27.37 -18.13
CA PRO A 231 19.51 -26.17 -18.49
C PRO A 231 20.09 -24.97 -17.72
N GLY A 232 20.17 -23.83 -18.41
CA GLY A 232 20.74 -22.61 -17.82
C GLY A 232 20.07 -22.25 -16.49
N ALA A 233 20.86 -21.74 -15.55
CA ALA A 233 20.38 -21.37 -14.21
C ALA A 233 19.19 -20.39 -14.26
N THR A 234 19.16 -19.52 -15.27
CA THR A 234 18.05 -18.60 -15.54
C THR A 234 16.80 -19.31 -16.04
N ALA A 235 16.94 -20.26 -16.94
CA ALA A 235 15.81 -21.05 -17.47
C ALA A 235 15.12 -21.85 -16.36
N LEU A 236 15.91 -22.49 -15.50
CA LEU A 236 15.42 -23.19 -14.31
C LEU A 236 14.73 -22.26 -13.33
N ALA A 237 15.28 -21.06 -13.08
CA ALA A 237 14.65 -20.08 -12.20
C ALA A 237 13.27 -19.65 -12.72
N TRP A 238 13.11 -19.48 -14.03
CA TRP A 238 11.81 -19.22 -14.66
C TRP A 238 10.84 -20.39 -14.52
N HIS A 239 11.33 -21.61 -14.68
CA HIS A 239 10.50 -22.82 -14.53
C HIS A 239 9.93 -22.97 -13.12
N TYR A 240 10.68 -22.61 -12.09
CA TYR A 240 10.25 -22.68 -10.69
C TYR A 240 9.44 -21.46 -10.21
N LEU A 241 9.44 -20.35 -10.95
CA LEU A 241 8.75 -19.12 -10.55
C LEU A 241 7.24 -19.32 -10.30
N PRO A 242 6.48 -20.08 -11.12
CA PRO A 242 5.06 -20.30 -10.89
C PRO A 242 4.73 -20.97 -9.56
N THR A 243 5.60 -21.85 -9.05
CA THR A 243 5.40 -22.51 -7.76
C THR A 243 5.45 -21.54 -6.58
N GLN A 244 6.09 -20.38 -6.74
CA GLN A 244 6.22 -19.33 -5.72
C GLN A 244 5.07 -18.29 -5.80
N LEU A 245 4.27 -18.29 -6.87
CA LEU A 245 3.17 -17.33 -7.06
C LEU A 245 2.15 -17.32 -5.92
N PRO A 246 1.66 -18.47 -5.39
CA PRO A 246 0.65 -18.46 -4.34
C PRO A 246 1.13 -17.73 -3.07
N LEU A 247 2.37 -17.96 -2.66
CA LEU A 247 2.95 -17.31 -1.50
C LEU A 247 3.18 -15.81 -1.74
N ALA A 248 3.68 -15.43 -2.91
CA ALA A 248 3.90 -14.04 -3.28
C ALA A 248 2.59 -13.25 -3.34
N VAL A 249 1.52 -13.84 -3.88
CA VAL A 249 0.18 -13.26 -3.92
C VAL A 249 -0.38 -13.09 -2.52
N LEU A 250 -0.26 -14.10 -1.66
CA LEU A 250 -0.74 -14.04 -0.27
C LEU A 250 -0.06 -12.89 0.49
N LEU A 251 1.26 -12.77 0.41
CA LEU A 251 2.01 -11.67 1.03
C LEU A 251 1.62 -10.30 0.47
N SER A 252 1.46 -10.20 -0.84
CA SER A 252 1.01 -8.99 -1.53
C SER A 252 -0.37 -8.54 -1.05
N LEU A 253 -1.34 -9.46 -0.93
CA LEU A 253 -2.68 -9.17 -0.42
C LEU A 253 -2.64 -8.75 1.06
N LEU A 254 -1.82 -9.40 1.87
CA LEU A 254 -1.66 -9.06 3.29
C LEU A 254 -1.11 -7.64 3.45
N VAL A 255 -0.04 -7.27 2.72
CA VAL A 255 0.53 -5.91 2.77
C VAL A 255 -0.46 -4.89 2.22
N GLY A 256 -1.18 -5.19 1.15
CA GLY A 256 -2.25 -4.35 0.62
C GLY A 256 -3.37 -4.12 1.65
N TYR A 257 -3.77 -5.14 2.39
CA TYR A 257 -4.77 -5.06 3.46
C TYR A 257 -4.26 -4.22 4.65
N ILE A 258 -3.02 -4.41 5.09
CA ILE A 258 -2.40 -3.60 6.15
C ILE A 258 -2.34 -2.12 5.71
N ALA A 259 -1.92 -1.84 4.48
CA ALA A 259 -1.92 -0.49 3.92
C ALA A 259 -3.35 0.09 3.87
N TRP A 260 -4.35 -0.73 3.56
CA TRP A 260 -5.76 -0.32 3.56
C TRP A 260 -6.24 0.05 4.97
N LEU A 261 -5.90 -0.72 6.00
CA LEU A 261 -6.20 -0.38 7.40
C LEU A 261 -5.47 0.90 7.84
N ALA A 262 -4.18 1.00 7.58
CA ALA A 262 -3.36 2.14 7.97
C ALA A 262 -3.80 3.47 7.30
N THR A 263 -4.29 3.41 6.05
CA THR A 263 -4.77 4.58 5.32
C THR A 263 -6.22 4.92 5.60
N ALA A 264 -7.00 4.00 6.18
CA ALA A 264 -8.42 4.20 6.47
C ALA A 264 -8.66 5.47 7.29
N TYR A 265 -7.93 5.64 8.37
CA TYR A 265 -8.05 6.80 9.25
C TYR A 265 -7.38 8.05 8.66
N ARG A 266 -6.19 7.91 8.03
CA ARG A 266 -5.41 9.06 7.54
C ARG A 266 -6.02 9.76 6.33
N MET A 267 -6.81 9.05 5.52
CA MET A 267 -7.47 9.58 4.32
C MET A 267 -8.99 9.74 4.50
N SER A 268 -9.46 9.93 5.74
CA SER A 268 -10.87 10.19 6.05
C SER A 268 -11.18 11.68 5.99
N PHE A 269 -12.30 12.06 5.38
CA PHE A 269 -12.77 13.45 5.36
C PHE A 269 -13.10 13.97 6.77
N SER A 270 -13.51 13.07 7.69
CA SER A 270 -13.71 13.39 9.11
C SER A 270 -12.43 13.90 9.78
N ARG A 271 -11.27 13.36 9.39
CA ARG A 271 -9.98 13.86 9.88
C ARG A 271 -9.66 15.26 9.37
N GLU A 272 -10.02 15.57 8.12
CA GLU A 272 -9.84 16.92 7.57
C GLU A 272 -10.67 17.94 8.37
N ILE A 273 -11.92 17.61 8.78
CA ILE A 273 -12.74 18.46 9.64
C ILE A 273 -12.04 18.70 11.00
N ASN A 274 -11.51 17.65 11.65
CA ASN A 274 -10.80 17.78 12.90
C ASN A 274 -9.52 18.63 12.78
N LEU A 275 -8.78 18.45 11.68
CA LEU A 275 -7.59 19.28 11.39
C LEU A 275 -7.99 20.72 11.13
N GLY A 276 -9.06 20.97 10.36
CA GLY A 276 -9.59 22.28 10.09
C GLY A 276 -10.01 23.03 11.37
N LEU A 277 -10.63 22.32 12.33
CA LEU A 277 -10.92 22.89 13.66
C LEU A 277 -9.64 23.27 14.40
N ALA A 278 -8.64 22.39 14.42
CA ALA A 278 -7.38 22.64 15.12
C ALA A 278 -6.52 23.75 14.48
N GLN A 279 -6.64 23.93 13.15
CA GLN A 279 -5.87 24.91 12.38
C GLN A 279 -6.64 26.21 12.12
N HIS A 280 -7.85 26.38 12.72
CA HIS A 280 -8.71 27.56 12.54
C HIS A 280 -9.07 27.86 11.07
N GLU A 281 -9.31 26.80 10.27
CA GLU A 281 -9.72 26.92 8.86
C GLU A 281 -11.21 27.31 8.72
N PHE A 282 -11.97 27.25 9.81
CA PHE A 282 -13.38 27.61 9.83
C PHE A 282 -13.54 29.10 10.15
N GLU A 283 -14.30 29.79 9.31
CA GLU A 283 -14.61 31.21 9.47
C GLU A 283 -16.10 31.41 9.77
N LEU A 284 -16.41 32.39 10.64
CA LEU A 284 -17.78 32.79 10.89
C LEU A 284 -18.19 33.85 9.87
N PHE A 285 -19.28 33.56 9.22
CA PHE A 285 -20.06 34.52 8.44
C PHE A 285 -21.34 34.86 9.20
N CYS A 286 -21.97 35.97 8.85
CA CYS A 286 -23.29 36.30 9.36
C CYS A 286 -24.18 36.80 8.25
N GLN A 287 -25.51 36.59 8.43
CA GLN A 287 -26.51 37.20 7.58
C GLN A 287 -27.47 38.02 8.44
N PRO A 288 -27.68 39.30 8.12
CA PRO A 288 -28.52 40.19 8.89
C PRO A 288 -30.00 39.80 8.90
N LEU A 289 -30.66 40.02 10.05
CA LEU A 289 -32.09 39.88 10.30
C LEU A 289 -32.69 41.28 10.48
N LEU A 290 -33.66 41.65 9.64
CA LEU A 290 -34.26 42.98 9.65
C LEU A 290 -35.70 42.93 10.16
N ASN A 291 -36.02 43.87 11.04
CA ASN A 291 -37.44 44.07 11.42
C ASN A 291 -38.24 44.51 10.20
N ALA A 292 -39.32 43.80 9.91
CA ALA A 292 -40.11 44.02 8.71
C ALA A 292 -40.77 45.42 8.64
N ARG A 293 -41.07 46.03 9.80
CA ARG A 293 -41.72 47.35 9.87
C ARG A 293 -40.69 48.48 9.85
N SER A 294 -39.70 48.44 10.74
CA SER A 294 -38.72 49.51 10.88
C SER A 294 -37.56 49.43 9.89
N GLN A 295 -37.38 48.31 9.24
CA GLN A 295 -36.26 47.99 8.35
C GLN A 295 -34.88 48.10 9.07
N GLN A 296 -34.86 48.12 10.38
CA GLN A 296 -33.64 48.11 11.16
C GLN A 296 -33.11 46.70 11.36
N CYS A 297 -31.81 46.55 11.36
CA CYS A 297 -31.18 45.28 11.69
C CYS A 297 -31.31 45.01 13.20
N ILE A 298 -31.95 43.89 13.54
CA ILE A 298 -32.26 43.48 14.91
C ILE A 298 -31.50 42.23 15.34
N GLY A 299 -30.76 41.62 14.43
CA GLY A 299 -30.00 40.40 14.72
C GLY A 299 -29.20 39.91 13.53
N VAL A 300 -28.54 38.84 13.75
CA VAL A 300 -27.78 38.09 12.73
C VAL A 300 -27.93 36.59 12.92
N GLU A 301 -27.97 35.85 11.83
CA GLU A 301 -27.73 34.40 11.85
C GLU A 301 -26.23 34.13 11.61
N ILE A 302 -25.61 33.29 12.45
CA ILE A 302 -24.21 32.88 12.33
C ILE A 302 -24.11 31.65 11.42
N LEU A 303 -23.31 31.78 10.39
CA LEU A 303 -23.14 30.79 9.37
C LEU A 303 -21.68 30.35 9.29
N LEU A 304 -21.43 29.07 9.48
CA LEU A 304 -20.08 28.50 9.40
C LEU A 304 -19.64 28.34 7.94
N ARG A 305 -18.40 28.71 7.64
CA ARG A 305 -17.75 28.52 6.34
C ARG A 305 -16.41 27.83 6.55
N TRP A 306 -16.02 26.98 5.63
CA TRP A 306 -14.74 26.27 5.71
C TRP A 306 -13.85 26.63 4.53
N ASN A 307 -12.71 27.26 4.83
CA ASN A 307 -11.67 27.56 3.86
C ASN A 307 -10.51 26.57 4.04
N ASN A 308 -10.59 25.45 3.32
CA ASN A 308 -9.58 24.40 3.41
C ASN A 308 -8.38 24.74 2.51
N PRO A 309 -7.12 24.72 3.02
CA PRO A 309 -5.93 25.12 2.26
C PRO A 309 -5.70 24.32 0.97
N ARG A 310 -6.20 23.08 0.91
CA ARG A 310 -6.02 22.18 -0.25
C ARG A 310 -7.16 22.25 -1.24
N GLN A 311 -8.38 22.52 -0.77
CA GLN A 311 -9.60 22.42 -1.58
C GLN A 311 -10.31 23.75 -1.78
N GLY A 312 -9.82 24.82 -1.13
CA GLY A 312 -10.49 26.12 -1.09
C GLY A 312 -11.79 26.09 -0.27
N TRP A 313 -12.76 26.90 -0.64
CA TRP A 313 -14.03 27.01 0.05
C TRP A 313 -14.88 25.74 -0.12
N ILE A 314 -15.19 25.07 1.01
CA ILE A 314 -16.06 23.90 1.08
C ILE A 314 -17.44 24.35 1.60
N SER A 315 -18.49 24.04 0.84
CA SER A 315 -19.87 24.40 1.21
C SER A 315 -20.32 23.68 2.48
N PRO A 316 -21.10 24.33 3.37
CA PRO A 316 -21.77 23.69 4.50
C PRO A 316 -22.56 22.43 4.10
N ASP A 317 -23.26 22.44 2.97
CA ASP A 317 -24.00 21.28 2.43
C ASP A 317 -23.12 20.04 2.21
N VAL A 318 -21.80 20.21 2.18
CA VAL A 318 -20.83 19.13 2.01
C VAL A 318 -20.31 18.63 3.35
N PHE A 319 -19.85 19.54 4.22
CA PHE A 319 -19.16 19.11 5.45
C PHE A 319 -20.10 18.91 6.64
N ILE A 320 -21.25 19.58 6.73
CA ILE A 320 -22.20 19.40 7.84
C ILE A 320 -22.76 17.98 7.90
N PRO A 321 -23.30 17.38 6.79
CA PRO A 321 -23.81 16.00 6.84
C PRO A 321 -22.73 14.99 7.24
N ILE A 322 -21.49 15.21 6.80
CA ILE A 322 -20.35 14.34 7.16
C ILE A 322 -19.98 14.51 8.64
N ALA A 323 -20.05 15.76 9.15
CA ALA A 323 -19.81 16.03 10.56
C ALA A 323 -20.87 15.38 11.46
N GLU A 324 -22.12 15.32 11.01
CA GLU A 324 -23.23 14.64 11.70
C GLU A 324 -23.02 13.12 11.72
N GLU A 325 -22.76 12.51 10.55
CA GLU A 325 -22.49 11.06 10.41
C GLU A 325 -21.34 10.59 11.30
N HIS A 326 -20.33 11.44 11.45
CA HIS A 326 -19.11 11.12 12.21
C HIS A 326 -19.06 11.73 13.61
N HIS A 327 -20.17 12.23 14.15
CA HIS A 327 -20.27 12.85 15.47
C HIS A 327 -19.35 14.06 15.71
N LEU A 328 -19.00 14.78 14.64
CA LEU A 328 -18.16 15.99 14.67
C LEU A 328 -18.98 17.29 14.72
N ILE A 329 -20.29 17.21 14.59
CA ILE A 329 -21.16 18.39 14.58
C ILE A 329 -21.15 19.11 15.94
N VAL A 330 -21.11 18.38 17.06
CA VAL A 330 -21.04 18.99 18.40
C VAL A 330 -19.72 19.76 18.60
N PRO A 331 -18.52 19.22 18.30
CA PRO A 331 -17.28 19.99 18.23
C PRO A 331 -17.36 21.26 17.36
N LEU A 332 -17.99 21.18 16.17
CA LEU A 332 -18.17 22.34 15.29
C LEU A 332 -19.09 23.39 15.93
N THR A 333 -20.20 23.00 16.53
CA THR A 333 -21.09 23.93 17.23
C THR A 333 -20.41 24.60 18.42
N ARG A 334 -19.60 23.87 19.19
CA ARG A 334 -18.75 24.45 20.26
C ARG A 334 -17.78 25.52 19.73
N TYR A 335 -17.15 25.21 18.58
CA TYR A 335 -16.28 26.18 17.90
C TYR A 335 -17.06 27.44 17.50
N VAL A 336 -18.26 27.27 16.90
CA VAL A 336 -19.11 28.40 16.53
C VAL A 336 -19.46 29.24 17.76
N MET A 337 -19.92 28.64 18.85
CA MET A 337 -20.25 29.35 20.10
C MET A 337 -19.04 30.12 20.65
N ALA A 338 -17.88 29.46 20.79
CA ALA A 338 -16.67 30.05 21.33
C ALA A 338 -16.18 31.21 20.46
N GLU A 339 -16.18 31.02 19.14
CA GLU A 339 -15.70 32.02 18.19
C GLU A 339 -16.65 33.22 18.08
N THR A 340 -17.98 32.98 18.14
CA THR A 340 -18.98 34.05 18.19
C THR A 340 -18.78 34.94 19.44
N ILE A 341 -18.54 34.32 20.59
CA ILE A 341 -18.26 35.05 21.83
C ILE A 341 -16.93 35.80 21.74
N ARG A 342 -15.89 35.23 21.15
CA ARG A 342 -14.61 35.91 20.96
C ARG A 342 -14.75 37.15 20.09
N GLN A 343 -15.62 37.12 19.10
CA GLN A 343 -15.89 38.24 18.18
C GLN A 343 -17.12 39.07 18.57
N ARG A 344 -17.72 38.90 19.76
CA ARG A 344 -18.97 39.58 20.15
C ARG A 344 -18.93 41.10 20.09
N HIS A 345 -17.74 41.70 20.11
CA HIS A 345 -17.54 43.15 20.02
C HIS A 345 -18.02 43.75 18.69
N VAL A 346 -18.25 42.92 17.64
CA VAL A 346 -18.80 43.38 16.34
C VAL A 346 -20.31 43.63 16.40
N PHE A 347 -21.00 43.10 17.41
CA PHE A 347 -22.46 43.23 17.55
C PHE A 347 -22.85 44.45 18.37
N PRO A 348 -24.02 45.06 18.14
CA PRO A 348 -24.61 46.09 19.00
C PRO A 348 -24.71 45.61 20.45
N MET A 349 -24.41 46.51 21.39
CA MET A 349 -24.53 46.27 22.83
C MET A 349 -26.00 46.45 23.27
N SER A 350 -26.86 45.53 22.83
CA SER A 350 -28.30 45.56 23.13
C SER A 350 -28.81 44.17 23.44
N SER A 351 -29.65 44.05 24.46
CA SER A 351 -30.33 42.81 24.81
C SER A 351 -31.46 42.46 23.81
N GLN A 352 -31.82 43.39 22.95
CA GLN A 352 -32.81 43.18 21.87
C GLN A 352 -32.12 42.72 20.57
N PHE A 353 -30.79 42.71 20.52
CA PHE A 353 -30.05 42.25 19.36
C PHE A 353 -29.95 40.71 19.40
N HIS A 354 -30.41 40.04 18.37
CA HIS A 354 -30.49 38.60 18.28
C HIS A 354 -29.21 38.03 17.65
N VAL A 355 -28.73 36.89 18.17
CA VAL A 355 -27.68 36.10 17.56
C VAL A 355 -28.19 34.67 17.39
N GLY A 356 -28.46 34.29 16.15
CA GLY A 356 -28.93 32.95 15.77
C GLY A 356 -27.74 31.99 15.57
N ILE A 357 -27.80 30.79 16.16
CA ILE A 357 -26.80 29.74 16.00
C ILE A 357 -27.51 28.42 15.72
N ASN A 358 -27.13 27.76 14.60
CA ASN A 358 -27.63 26.45 14.21
C ASN A 358 -27.10 25.34 15.12
N VAL A 359 -27.98 24.46 15.60
CA VAL A 359 -27.67 23.37 16.53
C VAL A 359 -28.27 22.07 16.04
N ALA A 360 -27.47 21.01 15.95
CA ALA A 360 -27.93 19.69 15.55
C ALA A 360 -28.67 18.95 16.70
N PRO A 361 -29.59 18.01 16.40
CA PRO A 361 -30.35 17.23 17.39
C PRO A 361 -29.46 16.46 18.35
N SER A 362 -28.34 15.94 17.88
CA SER A 362 -27.38 15.20 18.69
C SER A 362 -26.82 16.02 19.87
N HIS A 363 -26.87 17.36 19.77
CA HIS A 363 -26.40 18.25 20.82
C HIS A 363 -27.40 18.36 21.99
N PHE A 364 -28.68 18.11 21.73
CA PHE A 364 -29.73 18.08 22.77
C PHE A 364 -29.66 16.85 23.68
N ARG A 365 -28.91 15.83 23.30
CA ARG A 365 -28.82 14.58 24.07
C ARG A 365 -28.04 14.77 25.38
N ARG A 366 -28.53 14.15 26.46
CA ARG A 366 -27.82 14.01 27.75
C ARG A 366 -27.37 15.34 28.41
N GLY A 367 -28.04 16.46 28.09
CA GLY A 367 -27.69 17.77 28.69
C GLY A 367 -26.36 18.38 28.18
N VAL A 368 -25.78 17.86 27.11
CA VAL A 368 -24.52 18.35 26.55
C VAL A 368 -24.65 19.81 26.13
N LEU A 369 -25.77 20.19 25.46
CA LEU A 369 -26.03 21.56 25.03
C LEU A 369 -26.01 22.56 26.19
N ILE A 370 -26.67 22.26 27.32
CA ILE A 370 -26.71 23.13 28.49
C ILE A 370 -25.31 23.32 29.10
N LYS A 371 -24.53 22.22 29.18
CA LYS A 371 -23.16 22.29 29.65
C LYS A 371 -22.30 23.19 28.74
N ASP A 372 -22.42 23.02 27.43
CA ASP A 372 -21.65 23.77 26.44
C ASP A 372 -22.07 25.24 26.41
N LEU A 373 -23.37 25.57 26.55
CA LEU A 373 -23.84 26.94 26.70
C LEU A 373 -23.29 27.60 27.96
N ASN A 374 -23.25 26.92 29.09
CA ASN A 374 -22.65 27.45 30.32
C ASN A 374 -21.15 27.71 30.14
N GLN A 375 -20.44 26.84 29.43
CA GLN A 375 -19.00 26.94 29.23
C GLN A 375 -18.60 27.97 28.18
N TYR A 376 -19.28 27.99 27.03
CA TYR A 376 -18.83 28.75 25.85
C TYR A 376 -19.63 30.03 25.62
N TRP A 377 -20.88 30.12 26.09
CA TRP A 377 -21.71 31.30 25.92
C TRP A 377 -21.85 32.12 27.21
N PHE A 378 -22.48 31.56 28.23
CA PHE A 378 -22.79 32.29 29.45
C PHE A 378 -21.58 32.69 30.31
N SER A 379 -20.46 31.99 30.19
CA SER A 379 -19.21 32.33 30.87
C SER A 379 -18.70 33.75 30.53
N ALA A 380 -19.06 34.27 29.35
CA ALA A 380 -18.66 35.57 28.86
C ALA A 380 -19.72 36.66 29.11
N HIS A 381 -20.84 36.34 29.71
CA HIS A 381 -21.96 37.25 30.03
C HIS A 381 -22.38 38.13 28.84
N PRO A 382 -22.72 37.57 27.68
CA PRO A 382 -23.14 38.35 26.52
C PRO A 382 -24.46 39.07 26.82
N ILE A 383 -24.60 40.28 26.30
CA ILE A 383 -25.82 41.10 26.47
C ILE A 383 -26.86 40.67 25.40
N GLN A 384 -26.39 40.24 24.26
CA GLN A 384 -27.22 39.87 23.11
C GLN A 384 -28.10 38.64 23.39
N GLN A 385 -29.30 38.63 22.82
CA GLN A 385 -30.24 37.53 22.92
C GLN A 385 -29.77 36.35 22.05
N LEU A 386 -29.51 35.20 22.66
CA LEU A 386 -29.19 33.96 21.93
C LEU A 386 -30.47 33.33 21.40
N ILE A 387 -30.47 32.97 20.11
CA ILE A 387 -31.47 32.11 19.47
C ILE A 387 -30.77 30.83 18.98
N LEU A 388 -31.24 29.67 19.40
CA LEU A 388 -30.80 28.39 18.88
C LEU A 388 -31.75 27.93 17.79
N GLU A 389 -31.21 27.58 16.64
CA GLU A 389 -31.95 27.19 15.46
C GLU A 389 -31.82 25.68 15.23
N ILE A 390 -32.95 24.99 15.08
CA ILE A 390 -33.06 23.56 14.77
C ILE A 390 -33.99 23.37 13.58
N THR A 391 -33.69 22.44 12.68
CA THR A 391 -34.54 22.17 11.54
C THR A 391 -35.85 21.49 11.98
N GLU A 392 -36.91 21.62 11.18
CA GLU A 392 -38.21 20.97 11.44
C GLU A 392 -38.06 19.45 11.61
N ARG A 393 -37.22 18.80 10.79
CA ARG A 393 -36.96 17.34 10.86
C ARG A 393 -36.29 16.95 12.17
N ASP A 394 -35.42 17.79 12.64
CA ASP A 394 -34.60 17.55 13.83
C ASP A 394 -35.44 17.72 15.10
N ALA A 395 -36.37 18.65 15.11
CA ALA A 395 -37.32 18.90 16.21
C ALA A 395 -38.17 17.66 16.52
N LEU A 396 -38.43 16.82 15.52
CA LEU A 396 -39.24 15.60 15.65
C LEU A 396 -38.49 14.40 16.23
N LEU A 397 -37.17 14.31 16.03
CA LEU A 397 -36.46 13.06 16.21
C LEU A 397 -35.92 12.83 17.62
N ASP A 398 -35.49 13.89 18.38
CA ASP A 398 -34.73 13.65 19.61
C ASP A 398 -34.63 14.85 20.58
N VAL A 399 -35.45 15.87 20.47
CA VAL A 399 -35.36 17.02 21.39
C VAL A 399 -36.00 16.67 22.75
N ASP A 400 -35.20 16.60 23.80
CA ASP A 400 -35.71 16.45 25.17
C ASP A 400 -36.39 17.74 25.61
N TYR A 401 -37.70 17.69 25.79
CA TYR A 401 -38.55 18.84 26.21
C TYR A 401 -38.08 19.47 27.53
N ARG A 402 -37.36 18.74 28.37
CA ARG A 402 -36.78 19.28 29.59
C ARG A 402 -35.67 20.29 29.26
N ILE A 403 -34.94 20.03 28.18
CA ILE A 403 -33.87 20.94 27.71
C ILE A 403 -34.50 22.22 27.15
N ALA A 404 -35.55 22.14 26.34
CA ALA A 404 -36.25 23.33 25.85
C ALA A 404 -36.75 24.24 27.00
N ARG A 405 -37.32 23.67 28.06
CA ARG A 405 -37.71 24.42 29.25
C ARG A 405 -36.54 25.05 30.00
N GLU A 406 -35.42 24.36 30.03
CA GLU A 406 -34.20 24.88 30.67
C GLU A 406 -33.60 26.02 29.85
N LEU A 407 -33.63 25.96 28.51
CA LEU A 407 -33.22 27.03 27.61
C LEU A 407 -34.05 28.29 27.86
N HIS A 408 -35.40 28.19 27.92
CA HIS A 408 -36.27 29.30 28.24
C HIS A 408 -35.97 29.91 29.64
N ARG A 409 -35.69 29.09 30.67
CA ARG A 409 -35.28 29.60 32.00
C ARG A 409 -33.97 30.40 31.95
N LYS A 410 -33.10 30.10 30.99
CA LYS A 410 -31.85 30.83 30.76
C LYS A 410 -32.01 31.99 29.78
N ASN A 411 -33.24 32.31 29.41
CA ASN A 411 -33.51 33.34 28.40
C ASN A 411 -32.86 33.07 27.05
N VAL A 412 -32.82 31.78 26.63
CA VAL A 412 -32.41 31.38 25.29
C VAL A 412 -33.67 31.10 24.48
N LYS A 413 -33.82 31.77 23.35
CA LYS A 413 -34.92 31.51 22.42
C LYS A 413 -34.64 30.29 21.54
N LEU A 414 -35.70 29.58 21.16
CA LEU A 414 -35.63 28.43 20.26
C LEU A 414 -36.33 28.76 18.95
N ALA A 415 -35.65 28.61 17.83
CA ALA A 415 -36.19 28.79 16.48
C ALA A 415 -36.29 27.45 15.76
N ILE A 416 -37.39 27.28 15.03
CA ILE A 416 -37.55 26.18 14.06
C ILE A 416 -37.17 26.70 12.69
N ASP A 417 -36.19 26.07 12.09
CA ASP A 417 -35.66 26.39 10.78
C ASP A 417 -36.25 25.48 9.69
N ASP A 418 -36.24 25.95 8.41
CA ASP A 418 -36.76 25.24 7.23
C ASP A 418 -38.23 24.78 7.37
N PHE A 419 -39.08 25.54 8.11
CA PHE A 419 -40.42 25.12 8.43
C PHE A 419 -41.33 25.04 7.19
N GLY A 420 -42.10 23.94 7.08
CA GLY A 420 -42.99 23.60 5.98
C GLY A 420 -42.39 22.61 4.97
N THR A 421 -41.11 22.27 5.08
CA THR A 421 -40.45 21.31 4.18
C THR A 421 -40.63 19.86 4.61
N GLY A 422 -41.10 19.61 5.84
CA GLY A 422 -41.30 18.29 6.46
C GLY A 422 -42.74 17.78 6.35
N ASN A 423 -42.95 16.49 6.57
CA ASN A 423 -44.28 15.83 6.59
C ASN A 423 -44.79 15.68 8.03
N SER A 424 -44.76 16.72 8.83
CA SER A 424 -44.91 16.62 10.27
C SER A 424 -46.32 16.88 10.76
N SER A 425 -46.75 16.17 11.79
CA SER A 425 -47.90 16.56 12.61
C SER A 425 -47.51 17.75 13.50
N PHE A 426 -48.35 18.78 13.58
CA PHE A 426 -48.04 19.98 14.37
C PHE A 426 -48.08 19.80 15.90
N SER A 427 -48.34 18.59 16.41
CA SER A 427 -48.45 18.28 17.85
C SER A 427 -47.17 18.58 18.65
N TRP A 428 -46.00 18.52 18.03
CA TRP A 428 -44.73 18.82 18.68
C TRP A 428 -44.53 20.32 18.97
N LEU A 429 -45.16 21.21 18.20
CA LEU A 429 -45.13 22.68 18.44
C LEU A 429 -45.67 23.03 19.82
N GLU A 430 -46.77 22.35 20.25
CA GLU A 430 -47.36 22.57 21.59
C GLU A 430 -46.40 22.14 22.70
N THR A 431 -45.60 21.10 22.42
CA THR A 431 -44.68 20.52 23.41
C THR A 431 -43.35 21.24 23.47
N LEU A 432 -42.77 21.58 22.32
CA LEU A 432 -41.49 22.27 22.21
C LEU A 432 -41.61 23.75 22.51
N ARG A 433 -42.76 24.38 22.17
CA ARG A 433 -43.04 25.80 22.33
C ARG A 433 -41.94 26.71 21.78
N PRO A 434 -41.63 26.63 20.48
CA PRO A 434 -40.61 27.49 19.88
C PRO A 434 -41.03 28.97 19.99
N ASP A 435 -40.03 29.83 20.15
CA ASP A 435 -40.21 31.29 20.18
C ASP A 435 -40.27 31.87 18.77
N VAL A 436 -39.60 31.24 17.82
CA VAL A 436 -39.44 31.72 16.43
C VAL A 436 -39.71 30.60 15.44
N LEU A 437 -40.38 30.95 14.33
CA LEU A 437 -40.62 30.07 13.18
C LEU A 437 -40.03 30.75 11.93
N LYS A 438 -39.07 30.05 11.29
CA LYS A 438 -38.40 30.52 10.06
C LYS A 438 -39.06 29.85 8.85
N ILE A 439 -39.67 30.69 7.97
CA ILE A 439 -40.30 30.27 6.74
C ILE A 439 -39.20 30.02 5.70
N ASP A 440 -39.06 28.79 5.22
CA ASP A 440 -38.04 28.42 4.24
C ASP A 440 -38.13 29.25 2.96
N LYS A 441 -36.98 29.51 2.37
CA LYS A 441 -36.82 30.27 1.13
C LYS A 441 -37.67 29.76 -0.05
N SER A 442 -37.98 28.46 -0.12
CA SER A 442 -38.80 27.88 -1.19
C SER A 442 -40.26 28.42 -1.16
N PHE A 443 -40.76 28.71 0.03
CA PHE A 443 -42.06 29.31 0.23
C PHE A 443 -42.03 30.81 -0.04
N THR A 444 -41.01 31.52 0.39
CA THR A 444 -40.76 32.94 0.10
C THR A 444 -40.64 33.19 -1.41
N ALA A 445 -39.94 32.32 -2.12
CA ALA A 445 -39.75 32.41 -3.57
C ALA A 445 -41.06 32.21 -4.36
N ALA A 446 -42.04 31.52 -3.80
CA ALA A 446 -43.32 31.26 -4.45
C ALA A 446 -44.32 32.41 -4.31
N ILE A 447 -44.02 33.44 -3.50
CA ILE A 447 -44.92 34.60 -3.31
C ILE A 447 -45.16 35.31 -4.65
N GLY A 448 -46.44 35.54 -4.98
CA GLY A 448 -46.85 36.18 -6.24
C GLY A 448 -46.91 35.24 -7.44
N SER A 449 -46.74 33.93 -7.25
CA SER A 449 -46.98 32.90 -8.26
C SER A 449 -48.24 32.11 -7.95
N ASP A 450 -48.80 31.43 -8.97
CA ASP A 450 -49.94 30.52 -8.81
C ASP A 450 -49.53 29.13 -8.26
N ALA A 451 -48.31 29.01 -7.71
CA ALA A 451 -47.78 27.76 -7.18
C ALA A 451 -48.44 27.39 -5.84
N VAL A 452 -48.55 26.09 -5.57
CA VAL A 452 -49.07 25.54 -4.30
C VAL A 452 -48.31 26.10 -3.09
N ASN A 453 -47.03 26.35 -3.23
CA ASN A 453 -46.17 26.91 -2.17
C ASN A 453 -46.60 28.33 -1.74
N SER A 454 -47.26 29.13 -2.59
CA SER A 454 -47.80 30.43 -2.21
C SER A 454 -48.92 30.27 -1.18
N THR A 455 -49.82 29.30 -1.39
CA THR A 455 -50.90 28.97 -0.43
C THR A 455 -50.36 28.43 0.89
N VAL A 456 -49.28 27.61 0.82
CA VAL A 456 -48.61 27.07 2.02
C VAL A 456 -47.97 28.20 2.84
N THR A 457 -47.41 29.22 2.17
CA THR A 457 -46.85 30.40 2.85
C THR A 457 -47.89 31.09 3.72
N ASP A 458 -49.11 31.29 3.18
CA ASP A 458 -50.22 31.91 3.92
C ASP A 458 -50.67 31.08 5.12
N ILE A 459 -50.69 29.75 4.97
CA ILE A 459 -51.01 28.81 6.05
C ILE A 459 -49.98 28.90 7.16
N ILE A 460 -48.68 28.92 6.81
CA ILE A 460 -47.59 29.03 7.78
C ILE A 460 -47.67 30.36 8.55
N ILE A 461 -47.92 31.45 7.85
CA ILE A 461 -48.10 32.77 8.47
C ILE A 461 -49.29 32.75 9.44
N ALA A 462 -50.44 32.25 9.01
CA ALA A 462 -51.65 32.15 9.85
C ALA A 462 -51.43 31.27 11.08
N LEU A 463 -50.69 30.15 10.94
CA LEU A 463 -50.32 29.25 12.04
C LEU A 463 -49.47 29.99 13.08
N GLY A 464 -48.37 30.66 12.66
CA GLY A 464 -47.48 31.40 13.55
C GLY A 464 -48.21 32.48 14.32
N GLN A 465 -49.08 33.23 13.64
CA GLN A 465 -49.95 34.26 14.27
C GLN A 465 -50.89 33.66 15.31
N ARG A 466 -51.58 32.54 14.98
CA ARG A 466 -52.51 31.88 15.88
C ARG A 466 -51.84 31.30 17.12
N LEU A 467 -50.58 30.84 16.97
CA LEU A 467 -49.77 30.31 18.09
C LEU A 467 -48.98 31.41 18.83
N ASN A 468 -49.05 32.66 18.37
CA ASN A 468 -48.31 33.80 18.87
C ASN A 468 -46.77 33.56 18.87
N ILE A 469 -46.27 32.97 17.77
CA ILE A 469 -44.87 32.71 17.53
C ILE A 469 -44.28 33.80 16.61
N GLU A 470 -43.08 34.26 16.87
CA GLU A 470 -42.37 35.24 16.04
C GLU A 470 -42.00 34.62 14.68
N LEU A 471 -42.36 35.30 13.58
CA LEU A 471 -42.15 34.81 12.23
C LEU A 471 -40.95 35.47 11.58
N VAL A 472 -40.02 34.66 11.04
CA VAL A 472 -38.92 35.09 10.19
C VAL A 472 -39.14 34.52 8.79
N ALA A 473 -39.04 35.34 7.76
CA ALA A 473 -39.06 34.87 6.37
C ALA A 473 -37.64 34.91 5.79
N GLU A 474 -37.22 33.76 5.28
CA GLU A 474 -35.91 33.59 4.65
C GLU A 474 -36.00 33.75 3.12
N GLY A 475 -34.82 34.01 2.49
CA GLY A 475 -34.68 34.08 1.04
C GLY A 475 -35.51 35.23 0.42
N VAL A 476 -35.68 36.34 1.14
CA VAL A 476 -36.29 37.54 0.59
C VAL A 476 -35.35 38.20 -0.40
N GLU A 477 -35.74 38.19 -1.70
CA GLU A 477 -34.91 38.67 -2.81
C GLU A 477 -35.53 39.91 -3.50
N THR A 478 -36.86 40.12 -3.38
CA THR A 478 -37.52 41.23 -4.05
C THR A 478 -38.30 42.12 -3.07
N HIS A 479 -38.48 43.36 -3.46
CA HIS A 479 -39.32 44.33 -2.72
C HIS A 479 -40.80 43.90 -2.64
N GLU A 480 -41.31 43.21 -3.64
CA GLU A 480 -42.65 42.65 -3.67
C GLU A 480 -42.85 41.59 -2.60
N GLN A 481 -41.88 40.65 -2.49
CA GLN A 481 -41.89 39.64 -1.42
C GLN A 481 -41.84 40.30 -0.04
N ALA A 482 -40.92 41.24 0.18
CA ALA A 482 -40.82 41.97 1.44
C ALA A 482 -42.11 42.72 1.79
N LYS A 483 -42.77 43.37 0.82
CA LYS A 483 -44.03 44.07 0.99
C LYS A 483 -45.17 43.12 1.35
N TYR A 484 -45.25 41.98 0.65
CA TYR A 484 -46.21 40.92 0.91
C TYR A 484 -46.10 40.39 2.34
N LEU A 485 -44.93 39.90 2.73
CA LEU A 485 -44.64 39.34 4.06
C LEU A 485 -44.95 40.32 5.19
N ARG A 486 -44.56 41.61 5.03
CA ARG A 486 -44.85 42.66 5.99
C ARG A 486 -46.34 42.90 6.15
N ARG A 487 -47.13 42.93 5.04
CA ARG A 487 -48.56 43.10 5.07
C ARG A 487 -49.31 41.96 5.74
N HIS A 488 -48.79 40.72 5.60
CA HIS A 488 -49.37 39.54 6.22
C HIS A 488 -48.83 39.29 7.65
N GLY A 489 -48.07 40.25 8.22
CA GLY A 489 -47.68 40.23 9.63
C GLY A 489 -46.46 39.42 9.97
N VAL A 490 -45.59 39.12 9.00
CA VAL A 490 -44.26 38.56 9.28
C VAL A 490 -43.42 39.62 9.99
N HIS A 491 -42.68 39.21 11.05
CA HIS A 491 -42.01 40.11 11.96
C HIS A 491 -40.56 40.45 11.51
N ILE A 492 -39.86 39.49 10.95
CA ILE A 492 -38.44 39.57 10.60
C ILE A 492 -38.24 39.08 9.17
N LEU A 493 -37.36 39.76 8.42
CA LEU A 493 -37.04 39.46 7.04
C LEU A 493 -35.52 39.19 6.92
N GLN A 494 -35.16 38.14 6.17
CA GLN A 494 -33.79 37.76 5.87
C GLN A 494 -33.68 37.39 4.40
N GLY A 495 -32.65 37.86 3.69
CA GLY A 495 -32.45 37.51 2.29
C GLY A 495 -31.50 38.44 1.55
N TYR A 496 -31.28 38.11 0.27
CA TYR A 496 -30.33 38.83 -0.58
C TYR A 496 -30.80 40.22 -0.98
N LEU A 497 -32.07 40.53 -0.78
CA LEU A 497 -32.57 41.89 -0.92
C LEU A 497 -31.83 42.86 0.03
N TYR A 498 -31.40 42.39 1.19
CA TYR A 498 -30.76 43.20 2.24
C TYR A 498 -29.25 42.97 2.30
N ALA A 499 -28.86 41.71 2.40
CA ALA A 499 -27.44 41.32 2.40
C ALA A 499 -27.26 39.84 2.07
N GLN A 500 -26.21 39.52 1.35
CA GLN A 500 -25.68 38.17 1.29
C GLN A 500 -24.94 37.85 2.59
N PRO A 501 -24.77 36.56 2.95
CA PRO A 501 -23.88 36.18 4.05
C PRO A 501 -22.48 36.78 3.86
N MET A 502 -21.99 37.49 4.88
CA MET A 502 -20.71 38.17 4.86
C MET A 502 -19.80 37.69 6.01
N PRO A 503 -18.47 37.78 5.88
CA PRO A 503 -17.57 37.55 7.00
C PRO A 503 -17.97 38.39 8.23
N LEU A 504 -17.96 37.78 9.42
CA LEU A 504 -18.42 38.44 10.64
C LEU A 504 -17.70 39.76 10.91
N ARG A 505 -16.42 39.89 10.55
CA ARG A 505 -15.61 41.10 10.63
C ARG A 505 -16.12 42.28 9.80
N ASP A 506 -16.90 42.00 8.74
CA ASP A 506 -17.41 43.04 7.82
C ASP A 506 -18.78 43.57 8.25
N PHE A 507 -19.44 42.88 9.20
CA PHE A 507 -20.77 43.25 9.70
C PHE A 507 -20.88 44.67 10.27
N PRO A 508 -19.95 45.17 11.10
CA PRO A 508 -20.04 46.53 11.64
C PRO A 508 -20.04 47.61 10.55
N LYS A 509 -19.26 47.40 9.47
CA LYS A 509 -19.22 48.31 8.32
C LYS A 509 -20.56 48.31 7.55
N TRP A 510 -21.12 47.13 7.33
CA TRP A 510 -22.40 46.98 6.70
C TRP A 510 -23.52 47.63 7.55
N LEU A 511 -23.53 47.40 8.87
CA LEU A 511 -24.54 47.93 9.78
C LEU A 511 -24.51 49.47 9.81
N ALA A 512 -23.32 50.08 9.82
CA ALA A 512 -23.17 51.55 9.78
C ALA A 512 -23.71 52.19 8.49
N GLY A 513 -23.56 51.48 7.35
CA GLY A 513 -24.09 51.96 6.05
C GLY A 513 -25.59 51.69 5.82
N SER A 514 -26.19 50.79 6.60
CA SER A 514 -27.59 50.35 6.42
C SER A 514 -28.55 51.08 7.33
N GLN A 515 -28.08 51.84 8.31
CA GLN A 515 -28.96 52.65 9.16
C GLN A 515 -29.39 53.91 8.39
N PRO A 516 -30.70 54.27 8.36
CA PRO A 516 -31.11 55.59 7.86
C PRO A 516 -30.41 56.68 8.71
N PRO A 517 -29.97 57.79 8.10
CA PRO A 517 -29.36 58.89 8.84
C PRO A 517 -30.25 59.31 10.02
N PRO A 518 -29.70 59.57 11.20
CA PRO A 518 -30.49 59.98 12.36
C PRO A 518 -31.35 61.16 11.96
N ALA A 519 -32.67 61.06 12.23
CA ALA A 519 -33.62 62.13 11.94
C ALA A 519 -33.07 63.44 12.57
N ARG A 520 -32.71 64.41 11.73
CA ARG A 520 -32.33 65.75 12.20
C ARG A 520 -33.56 66.30 12.90
N HIS A 521 -33.53 66.36 14.24
CA HIS A 521 -34.46 67.20 15.00
C HIS A 521 -34.19 68.64 14.59
N ASN A 522 -34.91 69.14 13.61
CA ASN A 522 -35.06 70.55 13.38
C ASN A 522 -35.89 71.12 14.53
N GLY A 523 -35.22 71.39 15.63
CA GLY A 523 -35.80 72.21 16.71
C GLY A 523 -35.93 73.65 16.24
N HIS A 524 -37.00 73.98 15.55
CA HIS A 524 -37.44 75.34 15.47
C HIS A 524 -38.00 75.73 16.85
N ILE A 525 -37.16 76.33 17.68
CA ILE A 525 -37.57 77.11 18.85
C ILE A 525 -38.10 78.42 18.29
N THR A 526 -39.43 78.57 18.22
CA THR A 526 -40.08 79.85 18.01
C THR A 526 -40.00 80.65 19.34
N PRO A 527 -39.42 81.85 19.38
CA PRO A 527 -39.44 82.59 20.58
C PRO A 527 -40.84 83.12 20.88
N ILE A 528 -41.35 82.80 22.07
CA ILE A 528 -42.60 83.41 22.61
C ILE A 528 -42.29 84.87 22.95
N MET A 529 -42.91 85.81 22.24
CA MET A 529 -42.95 87.22 22.55
C MET A 529 -43.83 87.45 23.78
N PRO A 530 -43.40 88.27 24.80
CA PRO A 530 -44.29 88.59 25.90
C PRO A 530 -45.30 89.61 25.47
N LEU A 531 -46.62 89.35 25.74
CA LEU A 531 -47.66 90.30 25.69
C LEU A 531 -47.62 91.27 26.88
N ARG A 532 -47.67 92.56 26.57
CA ARG A 532 -48.04 93.58 27.52
C ARG A 532 -49.55 93.52 27.81
#